data_3a9579e9a87da5cd759fbddfe72bf8f0
#
_entry.id   3a9579e9a87da5cd759fbddfe72bf8f0
#
_cell.length_a   1.000
_cell.length_b   1.000
_cell.length_c   1.000
_cell.angle_alpha   90.00
_cell.angle_beta   90.00
_cell.angle_gamma   90.00
#
_symmetry.space_group_name_H-M   'P 1'
#
loop_
_entity.id
_entity.type
_entity.pdbx_description
1 polymer ?
#
loop_
_entity_poly.entity_id
_entity_poly.type
_entity_poly.pdbx_seq_one_letter_code
_entity_poly.pdbx_strand_id
1 'polypeptide(L)'
;YAGLFKYDGAKFVCFQDVSSVKSVNCLYVDEEGRLWVGTNDNGVTIFINEDAVNVVDDQNGLLSNSVKKIVCDSHGNYYIGTSEALSVVSLSGGVKVTKTFKNIKNVVSMTADDKGNVVGVTERGEVFWVRDGKIINTPKGISRFKDCNEVCFLKDGQLYMGTTGNLIYIFDMKSGQPRLKDKIRIKGFESVNCFYQTENDKIFVCSDTGVAVLDKSGGCHRLNTNNFNSSIDSMLVDYQGNLWFSSSRLGLLEMCDSSFEEIFQNIGITAVVNSTEKWNGLLFCGTDDGLVAVRGRKKVNNSLTRQLQNVRIRCLKADSKNAL
;
A
#
# COMPACT_ATOMS: atom_id res chain seq x y z
N TYR A 1 17.51 5.53 -9.99
CA TYR A 1 17.61 4.30 -9.19
C TYR A 1 18.76 4.46 -8.20
N ALA A 2 18.45 4.57 -6.90
CA ALA A 2 19.44 4.90 -5.86
C ALA A 2 19.72 3.71 -4.91
N GLY A 3 19.15 2.54 -5.17
CA GLY A 3 19.37 1.33 -4.38
C GLY A 3 18.33 1.08 -3.28
N LEU A 4 18.72 0.22 -2.34
CA LEU A 4 17.89 -0.12 -1.17
C LEU A 4 18.11 0.91 -0.06
N PHE A 5 17.02 1.40 0.50
CA PHE A 5 17.03 2.31 1.65
C PHE A 5 16.18 1.74 2.78
N LYS A 6 16.63 1.97 4.00
CA LYS A 6 15.86 1.78 5.23
C LYS A 6 15.53 3.14 5.82
N TYR A 7 14.29 3.33 6.25
CA TYR A 7 13.87 4.47 7.05
C TYR A 7 13.72 4.04 8.51
N ASP A 8 14.36 4.75 9.43
CA ASP A 8 14.38 4.42 10.85
C ASP A 8 13.42 5.28 11.70
N GLY A 9 12.55 6.05 11.05
CA GLY A 9 11.64 7.01 11.67
C GLY A 9 12.18 8.45 11.69
N ALA A 10 13.47 8.67 11.40
CA ALA A 10 14.11 9.98 11.37
C ALA A 10 14.91 10.24 10.09
N LYS A 11 15.60 9.25 9.58
CA LYS A 11 16.47 9.37 8.40
C LYS A 11 16.42 8.13 7.50
N PHE A 12 16.82 8.32 6.25
CA PHE A 12 17.05 7.23 5.30
C PHE A 12 18.50 6.77 5.38
N VAL A 13 18.70 5.47 5.52
CA VAL A 13 20.01 4.80 5.46
C VAL A 13 20.07 4.00 4.17
N CYS A 14 21.10 4.26 3.34
CA CYS A 14 21.32 3.57 2.09
C CYS A 14 22.21 2.35 2.30
N PHE A 15 21.86 1.21 1.73
CA PHE A 15 22.69 0.00 1.69
C PHE A 15 23.71 0.05 0.54
N GLN A 16 24.47 1.15 0.44
CA GLN A 16 25.39 1.41 -0.68
C GLN A 16 26.57 0.42 -0.77
N ASP A 17 26.94 -0.19 0.34
CA ASP A 17 28.05 -1.18 0.41
C ASP A 17 27.65 -2.55 -0.13
N VAL A 18 26.36 -2.80 -0.30
CA VAL A 18 25.83 -4.03 -0.89
C VAL A 18 25.60 -3.79 -2.38
N SER A 19 26.59 -4.14 -3.20
CA SER A 19 26.59 -3.86 -4.64
C SER A 19 25.44 -4.52 -5.39
N SER A 20 24.91 -5.63 -4.89
CA SER A 20 23.79 -6.36 -5.51
C SER A 20 22.43 -5.67 -5.41
N VAL A 21 22.26 -4.65 -4.56
CA VAL A 21 20.95 -4.00 -4.35
C VAL A 21 20.89 -2.56 -4.85
N LYS A 22 21.64 -2.24 -5.90
CA LYS A 22 21.67 -0.87 -6.47
C LYS A 22 20.46 -0.51 -7.32
N SER A 23 19.80 -1.48 -7.95
CA SER A 23 18.69 -1.26 -8.88
C SER A 23 17.47 -2.09 -8.46
N VAL A 24 16.87 -1.72 -7.33
CA VAL A 24 15.75 -2.46 -6.71
C VAL A 24 14.47 -2.28 -7.52
N ASN A 25 13.78 -3.40 -7.80
CA ASN A 25 12.48 -3.45 -8.45
C ASN A 25 11.36 -3.87 -7.52
N CYS A 26 11.61 -4.86 -6.65
CA CYS A 26 10.59 -5.37 -5.75
C CYS A 26 11.20 -5.80 -4.42
N LEU A 27 10.37 -5.74 -3.40
CA LEU A 27 10.67 -6.21 -2.05
C LEU A 27 9.62 -7.25 -1.65
N TYR A 28 10.05 -8.28 -0.94
CA TYR A 28 9.18 -9.27 -0.35
C TYR A 28 9.73 -9.65 1.03
N VAL A 29 8.88 -9.68 2.03
CA VAL A 29 9.22 -10.16 3.38
C VAL A 29 8.49 -11.47 3.60
N ASP A 30 9.22 -12.52 3.94
CA ASP A 30 8.64 -13.82 4.21
C ASP A 30 8.22 -14.00 5.68
N GLU A 31 7.60 -15.14 5.98
CA GLU A 31 7.07 -15.43 7.33
C GLU A 31 8.16 -15.55 8.40
N GLU A 32 9.40 -15.86 8.00
CA GLU A 32 10.56 -15.88 8.92
C GLU A 32 11.24 -14.50 9.06
N GLY A 33 10.67 -13.46 8.44
CA GLY A 33 11.19 -12.10 8.52
C GLY A 33 12.40 -11.83 7.63
N ARG A 34 12.72 -12.70 6.67
CA ARG A 34 13.78 -12.46 5.68
C ARG A 34 13.29 -11.46 4.62
N LEU A 35 14.11 -10.47 4.32
CA LEU A 35 13.83 -9.51 3.25
C LEU A 35 14.47 -10.02 1.94
N TRP A 36 13.62 -10.24 0.94
CA TRP A 36 14.00 -10.59 -0.42
C TRP A 36 13.97 -9.33 -1.28
N VAL A 37 15.11 -8.98 -1.85
CA VAL A 37 15.29 -7.79 -2.67
C VAL A 37 15.52 -8.21 -4.11
N GLY A 38 14.49 -8.06 -4.94
CA GLY A 38 14.59 -8.31 -6.38
C GLY A 38 15.08 -7.08 -7.11
N THR A 39 16.03 -7.27 -8.03
CA THR A 39 16.71 -6.19 -8.73
C THR A 39 16.59 -6.32 -10.26
N ASN A 40 17.00 -5.28 -10.99
CA ASN A 40 16.98 -5.30 -12.46
C ASN A 40 18.12 -6.12 -13.07
N ASP A 41 19.23 -6.27 -12.38
CA ASP A 41 20.50 -6.71 -12.96
C ASP A 41 21.29 -7.72 -12.12
N ASN A 42 20.94 -7.90 -10.83
CA ASN A 42 21.68 -8.77 -9.91
C ASN A 42 20.81 -9.88 -9.29
N GLY A 43 19.67 -10.22 -9.90
CA GLY A 43 18.78 -11.25 -9.35
C GLY A 43 18.13 -10.83 -8.04
N VAL A 44 18.13 -11.73 -7.06
CA VAL A 44 17.55 -11.53 -5.73
C VAL A 44 18.63 -11.63 -4.66
N THR A 45 18.70 -10.63 -3.79
CA THR A 45 19.51 -10.71 -2.55
C THR A 45 18.58 -10.93 -1.37
N ILE A 46 18.92 -11.90 -0.51
CA ILE A 46 18.15 -12.24 0.69
C ILE A 46 18.90 -11.70 1.91
N PHE A 47 18.18 -10.93 2.73
CA PHE A 47 18.69 -10.34 3.98
C PHE A 47 18.06 -11.00 5.20
N ILE A 48 18.86 -11.18 6.24
CA ILE A 48 18.44 -11.51 7.60
C ILE A 48 19.05 -10.46 8.53
N ASN A 49 18.22 -9.75 9.29
CA ASN A 49 18.68 -8.69 10.22
C ASN A 49 19.65 -7.67 9.58
N GLU A 50 19.37 -7.23 8.36
CA GLU A 50 20.19 -6.29 7.58
C GLU A 50 21.47 -6.87 6.95
N ASP A 51 21.83 -8.13 7.23
CA ASP A 51 22.94 -8.81 6.59
C ASP A 51 22.50 -9.55 5.32
N ALA A 52 23.20 -9.32 4.21
CA ALA A 52 23.00 -10.07 2.97
C ALA A 52 23.56 -11.49 3.12
N VAL A 53 22.67 -12.49 3.14
CA VAL A 53 23.07 -13.89 3.43
C VAL A 53 23.09 -14.78 2.21
N ASN A 54 22.29 -14.51 1.19
CA ASN A 54 22.20 -15.31 -0.02
C ASN A 54 21.88 -14.44 -1.24
N VAL A 55 22.31 -14.92 -2.41
CA VAL A 55 21.95 -14.36 -3.73
C VAL A 55 21.38 -15.47 -4.60
N VAL A 56 20.32 -15.15 -5.35
CA VAL A 56 19.70 -16.00 -6.37
C VAL A 56 19.79 -15.28 -7.70
N ASP A 57 20.63 -15.75 -8.60
CA ASP A 57 20.93 -15.10 -9.88
C ASP A 57 21.08 -16.12 -11.01
N ASP A 58 21.60 -15.71 -12.16
CA ASP A 58 21.82 -16.58 -13.31
C ASP A 58 22.92 -17.61 -13.07
N GLN A 59 23.86 -17.37 -12.16
CA GLN A 59 24.92 -18.32 -11.79
C GLN A 59 24.37 -19.52 -11.02
N ASN A 60 23.22 -19.33 -10.33
CA ASN A 60 22.57 -20.39 -9.56
C ASN A 60 21.17 -20.76 -10.05
N GLY A 61 20.87 -20.42 -11.30
CA GLY A 61 19.77 -21.04 -12.07
C GLY A 61 18.61 -20.15 -12.45
N LEU A 62 18.62 -18.84 -12.17
CA LEU A 62 17.66 -17.94 -12.81
C LEU A 62 17.98 -17.81 -14.31
N LEU A 63 16.95 -17.63 -15.14
CA LEU A 63 17.15 -17.36 -16.57
C LEU A 63 17.43 -15.89 -16.86
N SER A 64 17.18 -15.01 -15.89
CA SER A 64 17.44 -13.57 -15.99
C SER A 64 17.57 -12.97 -14.61
N ASN A 65 18.51 -12.06 -14.45
CA ASN A 65 18.73 -11.28 -13.24
C ASN A 65 17.75 -10.10 -13.11
N SER A 66 16.91 -9.84 -14.12
CA SER A 66 15.87 -8.80 -14.07
C SER A 66 14.62 -9.35 -13.39
N VAL A 67 14.58 -9.23 -12.06
CA VAL A 67 13.50 -9.69 -11.21
C VAL A 67 12.39 -8.62 -11.17
N LYS A 68 11.15 -9.04 -11.31
CA LYS A 68 9.97 -8.16 -11.36
C LYS A 68 9.07 -8.31 -10.13
N LYS A 69 8.86 -9.54 -9.68
CA LYS A 69 7.98 -9.84 -8.53
C LYS A 69 8.44 -11.11 -7.82
N ILE A 70 8.21 -11.17 -6.52
CA ILE A 70 8.51 -12.32 -5.66
C ILE A 70 7.28 -12.59 -4.80
N VAL A 71 6.86 -13.86 -4.69
CA VAL A 71 5.85 -14.33 -3.74
C VAL A 71 6.22 -15.72 -3.23
N CYS A 72 5.73 -16.08 -2.04
CA CYS A 72 5.86 -17.42 -1.47
C CYS A 72 4.48 -18.09 -1.42
N ASP A 73 4.39 -19.38 -1.76
CA ASP A 73 3.18 -20.16 -1.55
C ASP A 73 3.12 -20.72 -0.12
N SER A 74 1.99 -21.30 0.26
CA SER A 74 1.78 -21.91 1.59
C SER A 74 2.65 -23.15 1.86
N HIS A 75 3.42 -23.63 0.87
CA HIS A 75 4.34 -24.76 1.00
C HIS A 75 5.80 -24.32 1.14
N GLY A 76 6.07 -23.01 1.22
CA GLY A 76 7.43 -22.46 1.32
C GLY A 76 8.20 -22.46 0.00
N ASN A 77 7.53 -22.53 -1.14
CA ASN A 77 8.15 -22.32 -2.43
C ASN A 77 8.09 -20.85 -2.82
N TYR A 78 9.22 -20.27 -3.17
CA TYR A 78 9.34 -18.88 -3.62
C TYR A 78 9.25 -18.83 -5.13
N TYR A 79 8.31 -18.05 -5.64
CA TYR A 79 8.13 -17.81 -7.06
C TYR A 79 8.75 -16.47 -7.43
N ILE A 80 9.76 -16.52 -8.30
CA ILE A 80 10.49 -15.35 -8.79
C ILE A 80 10.12 -15.10 -10.24
N GLY A 81 9.36 -14.06 -10.48
CA GLY A 81 9.01 -13.58 -11.82
C GLY A 81 10.11 -12.69 -12.37
N THR A 82 10.68 -13.07 -13.51
CA THR A 82 11.72 -12.30 -14.19
C THR A 82 11.25 -11.83 -15.57
N SER A 83 12.08 -11.09 -16.29
CA SER A 83 11.82 -10.72 -17.68
C SER A 83 11.70 -11.94 -18.60
N GLU A 84 12.43 -13.04 -18.33
CA GLU A 84 12.54 -14.20 -19.24
C GLU A 84 11.79 -15.45 -18.77
N ALA A 85 11.46 -15.55 -17.49
CA ALA A 85 10.80 -16.73 -16.94
C ALA A 85 10.15 -16.49 -15.58
N LEU A 86 9.31 -17.44 -15.15
CA LEU A 86 8.93 -17.64 -13.76
C LEU A 86 9.73 -18.81 -13.20
N SER A 87 10.51 -18.58 -12.14
CA SER A 87 11.30 -19.59 -11.47
C SER A 87 10.74 -19.91 -10.08
N VAL A 88 10.86 -21.17 -9.66
CA VAL A 88 10.50 -21.64 -8.32
C VAL A 88 11.78 -21.93 -7.56
N VAL A 89 11.94 -21.31 -6.40
CA VAL A 89 13.10 -21.43 -5.52
C VAL A 89 12.67 -22.07 -4.21
N SER A 90 13.47 -23.02 -3.72
CA SER A 90 13.33 -23.61 -2.41
C SER A 90 14.54 -23.25 -1.55
N LEU A 91 14.33 -23.06 -0.26
CA LEU A 91 15.39 -22.87 0.74
C LEU A 91 15.73 -24.16 1.48
N SER A 92 15.01 -25.25 1.25
CA SER A 92 15.26 -26.54 1.90
C SER A 92 16.58 -27.12 1.42
N GLY A 93 17.55 -27.23 2.34
CA GLY A 93 18.89 -27.70 2.02
C GLY A 93 19.80 -26.71 1.29
N GLY A 94 19.46 -25.43 1.35
CA GLY A 94 20.14 -24.32 0.69
C GLY A 94 19.32 -23.70 -0.41
N VAL A 95 19.71 -22.52 -0.87
CA VAL A 95 19.00 -21.79 -1.93
C VAL A 95 19.16 -22.51 -3.27
N LYS A 96 18.03 -22.94 -3.86
CA LYS A 96 18.04 -23.70 -5.11
C LYS A 96 16.85 -23.39 -6.00
N VAL A 97 17.09 -23.09 -7.28
CA VAL A 97 16.06 -23.07 -8.32
C VAL A 97 15.62 -24.52 -8.62
N THR A 98 14.39 -24.85 -8.27
CA THR A 98 13.84 -26.21 -8.42
C THR A 98 13.08 -26.39 -9.72
N LYS A 99 12.54 -25.29 -10.28
CA LYS A 99 11.77 -25.32 -11.50
C LYS A 99 11.77 -23.96 -12.21
N THR A 100 11.63 -23.98 -13.54
CA THR A 100 11.55 -22.78 -14.37
C THR A 100 10.50 -22.93 -15.45
N PHE A 101 9.59 -21.96 -15.55
CA PHE A 101 8.55 -21.86 -16.57
C PHE A 101 8.97 -20.80 -17.62
N LYS A 102 9.58 -21.24 -18.72
CA LYS A 102 10.12 -20.39 -19.79
C LYS A 102 9.04 -19.66 -20.62
N ASN A 103 7.81 -20.13 -20.54
CA ASN A 103 6.65 -19.53 -21.24
C ASN A 103 5.96 -18.44 -20.45
N ILE A 104 6.31 -18.19 -19.19
CA ILE A 104 5.80 -17.10 -18.36
C ILE A 104 6.89 -16.04 -18.24
N LYS A 105 6.75 -14.95 -18.97
CA LYS A 105 7.76 -13.87 -19.07
C LYS A 105 7.18 -12.53 -18.67
N ASN A 106 8.05 -11.60 -18.26
CA ASN A 106 7.67 -10.23 -17.91
C ASN A 106 6.49 -10.18 -16.93
N VAL A 107 6.64 -10.85 -15.81
CA VAL A 107 5.62 -10.87 -14.76
C VAL A 107 5.53 -9.49 -14.10
N VAL A 108 4.36 -8.86 -14.11
CA VAL A 108 4.14 -7.54 -13.49
C VAL A 108 3.51 -7.63 -12.11
N SER A 109 2.67 -8.62 -11.87
CA SER A 109 2.07 -8.87 -10.57
C SER A 109 1.87 -10.36 -10.31
N MET A 110 2.01 -10.76 -9.06
CA MET A 110 1.73 -12.11 -8.56
C MET A 110 1.18 -12.06 -7.15
N THR A 111 0.36 -13.04 -6.82
CA THR A 111 -0.18 -13.27 -5.48
C THR A 111 -0.30 -14.76 -5.20
N ALA A 112 -0.21 -15.15 -3.95
CA ALA A 112 -0.41 -16.53 -3.50
C ALA A 112 -1.55 -16.62 -2.50
N ASP A 113 -2.24 -17.77 -2.46
CA ASP A 113 -3.26 -18.06 -1.45
C ASP A 113 -2.74 -19.10 -0.44
N ASP A 114 -3.56 -19.36 0.60
CA ASP A 114 -3.29 -20.35 1.65
C ASP A 114 -3.41 -21.81 1.18
N LYS A 115 -3.80 -22.04 -0.08
CA LYS A 115 -4.02 -23.37 -0.69
C LYS A 115 -2.95 -23.73 -1.73
N GLY A 116 -1.84 -23.00 -1.76
CA GLY A 116 -0.73 -23.23 -2.67
C GLY A 116 -0.99 -22.78 -4.11
N ASN A 117 -2.01 -21.96 -4.34
CA ASN A 117 -2.19 -21.34 -5.64
C ASN A 117 -1.32 -20.08 -5.76
N VAL A 118 -0.67 -19.92 -6.90
CA VAL A 118 -0.02 -18.69 -7.32
C VAL A 118 -0.67 -18.22 -8.61
N VAL A 119 -1.20 -17.01 -8.57
CA VAL A 119 -1.79 -16.33 -9.72
C VAL A 119 -0.95 -15.13 -10.06
N GLY A 120 -0.71 -14.89 -11.33
CA GLY A 120 0.00 -13.71 -11.75
C GLY A 120 -0.43 -13.24 -13.12
N VAL A 121 0.05 -12.06 -13.48
CA VAL A 121 -0.19 -11.43 -14.77
C VAL A 121 1.12 -10.97 -15.38
N THR A 122 1.23 -11.11 -16.68
CA THR A 122 2.38 -10.65 -17.48
C THR A 122 2.13 -9.25 -18.02
N GLU A 123 3.18 -8.58 -18.47
CA GLU A 123 3.10 -7.25 -19.12
C GLU A 123 2.13 -7.21 -20.32
N ARG A 124 1.87 -8.38 -20.95
CA ARG A 124 0.88 -8.50 -22.02
C ARG A 124 -0.56 -8.67 -21.53
N GLY A 125 -0.78 -8.62 -20.22
CA GLY A 125 -2.09 -8.87 -19.60
C GLY A 125 -2.51 -10.34 -19.59
N GLU A 126 -1.57 -11.27 -19.86
CA GLU A 126 -1.85 -12.70 -19.81
C GLU A 126 -1.83 -13.18 -18.36
N VAL A 127 -2.93 -13.74 -17.90
CA VAL A 127 -3.05 -14.31 -16.57
C VAL A 127 -2.58 -15.75 -16.57
N PHE A 128 -1.66 -16.09 -15.69
CA PHE A 128 -1.21 -17.46 -15.46
C PHE A 128 -1.60 -17.96 -14.07
N TRP A 129 -1.67 -19.27 -13.94
CA TRP A 129 -2.02 -19.96 -12.72
C TRP A 129 -1.10 -21.14 -12.47
N VAL A 130 -0.47 -21.18 -11.31
CA VAL A 130 0.40 -22.28 -10.87
C VAL A 130 -0.14 -22.82 -9.55
N ARG A 131 -0.16 -24.13 -9.40
CA ARG A 131 -0.45 -24.82 -8.15
C ARG A 131 0.55 -25.96 -7.95
N ASP A 132 1.10 -26.08 -6.77
CA ASP A 132 2.08 -27.14 -6.44
C ASP A 132 3.20 -27.26 -7.49
N GLY A 133 3.73 -26.13 -7.91
CA GLY A 133 4.77 -26.05 -8.94
C GLY A 133 4.33 -26.54 -10.34
N LYS A 134 3.07 -26.61 -10.66
CA LYS A 134 2.55 -26.97 -12.00
C LYS A 134 1.66 -25.87 -12.55
N ILE A 135 1.86 -25.53 -13.84
CA ILE A 135 0.92 -24.66 -14.52
C ILE A 135 -0.40 -25.42 -14.63
N ILE A 136 -1.45 -24.81 -14.14
CA ILE A 136 -2.81 -25.29 -14.36
C ILE A 136 -3.50 -24.40 -15.42
N ASN A 137 -4.41 -24.98 -16.16
CA ASN A 137 -5.14 -24.22 -17.17
C ASN A 137 -5.85 -23.04 -16.51
N THR A 138 -5.49 -21.84 -16.95
CA THR A 138 -6.18 -20.62 -16.51
C THR A 138 -7.65 -20.74 -16.84
N PRO A 139 -8.55 -20.66 -15.87
CA PRO A 139 -9.97 -20.82 -16.11
C PRO A 139 -10.46 -19.85 -17.19
N LYS A 140 -11.33 -20.33 -18.09
CA LYS A 140 -11.86 -19.52 -19.22
C LYS A 140 -12.48 -18.19 -18.79
N GLY A 141 -12.96 -18.10 -17.54
CA GLY A 141 -13.51 -16.87 -16.97
C GLY A 141 -12.47 -15.76 -16.76
N ILE A 142 -11.21 -16.12 -16.44
CA ILE A 142 -10.12 -15.17 -16.15
C ILE A 142 -9.32 -14.85 -17.41
N SER A 143 -9.09 -15.80 -18.30
CA SER A 143 -8.28 -15.62 -19.53
C SER A 143 -8.83 -14.58 -20.52
N ARG A 144 -10.01 -14.01 -20.25
CA ARG A 144 -10.65 -12.98 -21.09
C ARG A 144 -10.20 -11.56 -20.77
N PHE A 145 -9.54 -11.35 -19.64
CA PHE A 145 -9.16 -10.01 -19.17
C PHE A 145 -7.74 -9.70 -19.62
N LYS A 146 -7.60 -8.99 -20.73
CA LYS A 146 -6.30 -8.64 -21.34
C LYS A 146 -5.71 -7.32 -20.80
N ASP A 147 -6.48 -6.59 -20.02
CA ASP A 147 -6.12 -5.31 -19.44
C ASP A 147 -5.78 -5.42 -17.92
N CYS A 148 -5.56 -6.65 -17.44
CA CYS A 148 -5.18 -6.89 -16.05
C CYS A 148 -3.77 -6.38 -15.80
N ASN A 149 -3.59 -5.64 -14.70
CA ASN A 149 -2.33 -5.04 -14.29
C ASN A 149 -1.89 -5.50 -12.89
N GLU A 150 -2.85 -5.78 -12.01
CA GLU A 150 -2.58 -6.18 -10.64
C GLU A 150 -3.48 -7.34 -10.23
N VAL A 151 -2.96 -8.28 -9.46
CA VAL A 151 -3.70 -9.39 -8.86
C VAL A 151 -3.39 -9.50 -7.37
N CYS A 152 -4.41 -9.78 -6.57
CA CYS A 152 -4.26 -9.93 -5.13
C CYS A 152 -5.29 -10.91 -4.56
N PHE A 153 -4.85 -11.92 -3.80
CA PHE A 153 -5.72 -12.65 -2.90
C PHE A 153 -5.90 -11.87 -1.61
N LEU A 154 -7.14 -11.67 -1.19
CA LEU A 154 -7.45 -11.03 0.07
C LEU A 154 -7.85 -12.06 1.13
N LYS A 155 -7.89 -11.63 2.39
CA LYS A 155 -8.17 -12.48 3.57
C LYS A 155 -9.49 -13.25 3.50
N ASP A 156 -10.46 -12.76 2.70
CA ASP A 156 -11.73 -13.44 2.45
C ASP A 156 -11.63 -14.60 1.44
N GLY A 157 -10.41 -14.87 0.93
CA GLY A 157 -10.11 -15.88 -0.07
C GLY A 157 -10.62 -15.54 -1.47
N GLN A 158 -11.00 -14.30 -1.74
CA GLN A 158 -11.36 -13.83 -3.06
C GLN A 158 -10.13 -13.32 -3.80
N LEU A 159 -10.12 -13.52 -5.13
CA LEU A 159 -9.09 -12.95 -6.01
C LEU A 159 -9.60 -11.62 -6.57
N TYR A 160 -8.85 -10.56 -6.31
CA TYR A 160 -9.06 -9.23 -6.89
C TYR A 160 -8.13 -9.05 -8.08
N MET A 161 -8.66 -8.54 -9.18
CA MET A 161 -7.90 -8.25 -10.39
C MET A 161 -8.16 -6.80 -10.80
N GLY A 162 -7.12 -5.98 -10.69
CA GLY A 162 -7.11 -4.59 -11.14
C GLY A 162 -6.71 -4.49 -12.61
N THR A 163 -7.19 -3.45 -13.28
CA THR A 163 -6.91 -3.21 -14.70
C THR A 163 -6.07 -1.95 -14.89
N THR A 164 -5.52 -1.79 -16.09
CA THR A 164 -4.89 -0.54 -16.55
C THR A 164 -5.88 0.63 -16.68
N GLY A 165 -7.17 0.35 -16.59
CA GLY A 165 -8.24 1.33 -16.49
C GLY A 165 -8.74 1.49 -15.05
N ASN A 166 -10.04 1.69 -14.91
CA ASN A 166 -10.71 1.94 -13.63
C ASN A 166 -11.60 0.78 -13.15
N LEU A 167 -11.39 -0.42 -13.66
CA LEU A 167 -12.17 -1.61 -13.32
C LEU A 167 -11.40 -2.53 -12.38
N ILE A 168 -12.13 -3.08 -11.42
CA ILE A 168 -11.67 -4.17 -10.57
C ILE A 168 -12.66 -5.32 -10.76
N TYR A 169 -12.13 -6.51 -11.02
CA TYR A 169 -12.90 -7.76 -11.05
C TYR A 169 -12.64 -8.55 -9.77
N ILE A 170 -13.71 -9.07 -9.17
CA ILE A 170 -13.65 -9.87 -7.95
C ILE A 170 -14.13 -11.27 -8.26
N PHE A 171 -13.31 -12.26 -7.96
CA PHE A 171 -13.61 -13.67 -8.20
C PHE A 171 -13.78 -14.41 -6.88
N ASP A 172 -14.84 -15.20 -6.77
CA ASP A 172 -15.03 -16.20 -5.73
C ASP A 172 -14.24 -17.47 -6.07
N MET A 173 -13.45 -17.94 -5.11
CA MET A 173 -12.55 -19.08 -5.25
C MET A 173 -13.04 -20.33 -4.52
N LYS A 174 -14.22 -20.31 -3.86
CA LYS A 174 -14.71 -21.39 -2.98
C LYS A 174 -14.84 -22.74 -3.68
N SER A 175 -15.15 -22.75 -4.96
CA SER A 175 -15.33 -23.99 -5.73
C SER A 175 -14.03 -24.56 -6.31
N GLY A 176 -12.86 -24.02 -5.98
CA GLY A 176 -11.57 -24.35 -6.60
C GLY A 176 -11.44 -23.88 -8.06
N GLN A 177 -12.48 -23.24 -8.58
CA GLN A 177 -12.52 -22.60 -9.89
C GLN A 177 -12.98 -21.16 -9.73
N PRO A 178 -12.28 -20.16 -10.28
CA PRO A 178 -12.66 -18.76 -10.15
C PRO A 178 -13.98 -18.50 -10.86
N ARG A 179 -14.92 -17.91 -10.14
CA ARG A 179 -16.19 -17.41 -10.68
C ARG A 179 -16.26 -15.91 -10.46
N LEU A 180 -16.49 -15.15 -11.52
CA LEU A 180 -16.70 -13.71 -11.41
C LEU A 180 -17.89 -13.46 -10.47
N LYS A 181 -17.60 -12.81 -9.34
CA LYS A 181 -18.56 -12.45 -8.30
C LYS A 181 -19.07 -11.04 -8.50
N ASP A 182 -18.15 -10.10 -8.75
CA ASP A 182 -18.47 -8.69 -8.84
C ASP A 182 -17.53 -7.94 -9.76
N LYS A 183 -17.94 -6.73 -10.15
CA LYS A 183 -17.19 -5.83 -11.00
C LYS A 183 -17.38 -4.40 -10.48
N ILE A 184 -16.34 -3.83 -9.92
CA ILE A 184 -16.34 -2.48 -9.36
C ILE A 184 -15.70 -1.52 -10.36
N ARG A 185 -16.35 -0.38 -10.61
CA ARG A 185 -15.78 0.73 -11.36
C ARG A 185 -15.46 1.88 -10.41
N ILE A 186 -14.20 2.27 -10.35
CA ILE A 186 -13.74 3.38 -9.51
C ILE A 186 -13.67 4.65 -10.37
N LYS A 187 -14.67 5.51 -10.22
CA LYS A 187 -14.75 6.75 -11.02
C LYS A 187 -13.57 7.68 -10.74
N GLY A 188 -12.90 8.14 -11.80
CA GLY A 188 -11.76 9.07 -11.72
C GLY A 188 -10.44 8.41 -11.29
N PHE A 189 -10.36 7.09 -11.42
CA PHE A 189 -9.11 6.33 -11.21
C PHE A 189 -8.62 5.76 -12.54
N GLU A 190 -7.32 5.59 -12.64
CA GLU A 190 -6.64 5.00 -13.78
C GLU A 190 -5.53 4.10 -13.28
N SER A 191 -5.36 2.95 -13.89
CA SER A 191 -4.35 1.94 -13.59
C SER A 191 -4.32 1.51 -12.12
N VAL A 192 -4.85 0.36 -11.81
CA VAL A 192 -4.74 -0.21 -10.47
C VAL A 192 -3.33 -0.79 -10.28
N ASN A 193 -2.56 -0.27 -9.33
CA ASN A 193 -1.17 -0.62 -9.12
C ASN A 193 -0.96 -1.53 -7.90
N CYS A 194 -1.83 -1.44 -6.88
CA CYS A 194 -1.70 -2.23 -5.66
C CYS A 194 -3.05 -2.37 -4.95
N PHE A 195 -3.28 -3.54 -4.37
CA PHE A 195 -4.30 -3.78 -3.37
C PHE A 195 -3.65 -4.03 -2.02
N TYR A 196 -4.21 -3.45 -0.98
CA TYR A 196 -3.79 -3.70 0.39
C TYR A 196 -5.00 -3.86 1.31
N GLN A 197 -5.06 -4.95 2.06
CA GLN A 197 -6.10 -5.18 3.06
C GLN A 197 -5.54 -5.03 4.46
N THR A 198 -6.12 -4.11 5.23
CA THR A 198 -5.76 -3.89 6.63
C THR A 198 -6.32 -5.00 7.53
N GLU A 199 -5.90 -5.02 8.79
CA GLU A 199 -6.45 -5.94 9.81
C GLU A 199 -7.95 -5.71 10.05
N ASN A 200 -8.43 -4.48 9.89
CA ASN A 200 -9.84 -4.10 10.02
C ASN A 200 -10.67 -4.36 8.75
N ASP A 201 -10.15 -5.17 7.82
CA ASP A 201 -10.79 -5.52 6.54
C ASP A 201 -11.11 -4.34 5.61
N LYS A 202 -10.49 -3.19 5.78
CA LYS A 202 -10.53 -2.13 4.77
C LYS A 202 -9.60 -2.51 3.62
N ILE A 203 -10.07 -2.34 2.40
CA ILE A 203 -9.28 -2.61 1.21
C ILE A 203 -8.91 -1.29 0.58
N PHE A 204 -7.62 -1.03 0.51
CA PHE A 204 -7.06 0.11 -0.20
C PHE A 204 -6.70 -0.29 -1.63
N VAL A 205 -6.96 0.60 -2.57
CA VAL A 205 -6.64 0.44 -3.98
C VAL A 205 -5.77 1.62 -4.39
N CYS A 206 -4.50 1.37 -4.62
CA CYS A 206 -3.56 2.36 -5.13
C CYS A 206 -3.61 2.40 -6.65
N SER A 207 -3.48 3.59 -7.22
CA SER A 207 -3.61 3.83 -8.65
C SER A 207 -2.75 4.99 -9.13
N ASP A 208 -2.69 5.20 -10.44
CA ASP A 208 -1.98 6.33 -11.03
C ASP A 208 -2.57 7.70 -10.68
N THR A 209 -3.79 7.74 -10.17
CA THR A 209 -4.51 8.99 -9.88
C THR A 209 -4.91 9.15 -8.42
N GLY A 210 -4.43 8.28 -7.52
CA GLY A 210 -4.68 8.37 -6.10
C GLY A 210 -5.03 7.03 -5.44
N VAL A 211 -5.60 7.11 -4.24
CA VAL A 211 -5.97 5.96 -3.43
C VAL A 211 -7.48 5.92 -3.21
N ALA A 212 -8.08 4.76 -3.45
CA ALA A 212 -9.47 4.47 -3.10
C ALA A 212 -9.53 3.52 -1.90
N VAL A 213 -10.59 3.62 -1.13
CA VAL A 213 -10.93 2.69 -0.05
C VAL A 213 -12.24 2.01 -0.41
N LEU A 214 -12.21 0.68 -0.46
CA LEU A 214 -13.40 -0.16 -0.59
C LEU A 214 -13.84 -0.59 0.80
N ASP A 215 -15.10 -0.43 1.11
CA ASP A 215 -15.69 -0.94 2.34
C ASP A 215 -16.39 -2.29 2.13
N LYS A 216 -16.73 -2.97 3.24
CA LYS A 216 -17.40 -4.29 3.21
C LYS A 216 -18.77 -4.26 2.53
N SER A 217 -19.42 -3.10 2.43
CA SER A 217 -20.73 -2.92 1.81
C SER A 217 -20.66 -2.74 0.30
N GLY A 218 -19.44 -2.71 -0.28
CA GLY A 218 -19.18 -2.43 -1.69
C GLY A 218 -19.12 -0.94 -1.99
N GLY A 219 -19.17 -0.06 -0.98
CA GLY A 219 -18.92 1.37 -1.13
C GLY A 219 -17.46 1.62 -1.52
N CYS A 220 -17.25 2.66 -2.32
CA CYS A 220 -15.92 3.08 -2.73
C CYS A 220 -15.81 4.59 -2.56
N HIS A 221 -14.81 5.05 -1.83
CA HIS A 221 -14.52 6.47 -1.68
C HIS A 221 -13.03 6.76 -1.88
N ARG A 222 -12.73 7.97 -2.35
CA ARG A 222 -11.34 8.43 -2.50
C ARG A 222 -10.78 8.82 -1.13
N LEU A 223 -9.59 8.33 -0.82
CA LEU A 223 -8.82 8.81 0.33
C LEU A 223 -8.26 10.21 0.02
N ASN A 224 -8.39 11.12 0.98
CA ASN A 224 -7.72 12.42 0.88
C ASN A 224 -6.24 12.26 1.28
N THR A 225 -5.35 12.39 0.31
CA THR A 225 -3.91 12.26 0.47
C THR A 225 -3.18 13.61 0.32
N ASN A 226 -3.86 14.74 0.51
CA ASN A 226 -3.30 16.09 0.43
C ASN A 226 -2.44 16.32 -0.84
N ASN A 227 -3.01 16.01 -2.00
CA ASN A 227 -2.37 16.09 -3.32
C ASN A 227 -1.27 15.05 -3.61
N PHE A 228 -1.02 14.10 -2.71
CA PHE A 228 -0.20 12.93 -3.03
C PHE A 228 -1.05 11.92 -3.81
N ASN A 229 -1.23 12.17 -5.10
CA ASN A 229 -2.23 11.47 -5.93
C ASN A 229 -1.73 11.16 -7.35
N SER A 230 -0.43 10.97 -7.52
CA SER A 230 0.17 10.63 -8.82
C SER A 230 1.04 9.39 -8.70
N SER A 231 0.74 8.37 -9.53
CA SER A 231 1.48 7.10 -9.60
C SER A 231 1.75 6.49 -8.22
N ILE A 232 0.65 6.17 -7.49
CA ILE A 232 0.77 5.49 -6.21
C ILE A 232 1.01 4.01 -6.49
N ASP A 233 2.23 3.55 -6.24
CA ASP A 233 2.71 2.24 -6.67
C ASP A 233 2.46 1.17 -5.61
N SER A 234 2.57 1.52 -4.32
CA SER A 234 2.44 0.56 -3.21
C SER A 234 1.99 1.25 -1.93
N MET A 235 1.49 0.46 -0.98
CA MET A 235 1.24 0.91 0.39
C MET A 235 1.59 -0.20 1.40
N LEU A 236 1.81 0.23 2.63
CA LEU A 236 1.90 -0.63 3.79
C LEU A 236 1.33 0.07 5.02
N VAL A 237 1.02 -0.71 6.04
CA VAL A 237 0.69 -0.23 7.39
C VAL A 237 1.83 -0.62 8.31
N ASP A 238 2.38 0.34 9.05
CA ASP A 238 3.44 0.05 10.02
C ASP A 238 2.88 -0.50 11.34
N TYR A 239 3.78 -0.85 12.26
CA TYR A 239 3.42 -1.40 13.57
C TYR A 239 2.65 -0.42 14.48
N GLN A 240 2.69 0.89 14.18
CA GLN A 240 1.94 1.94 14.88
C GLN A 240 0.56 2.18 14.28
N GLY A 241 0.27 1.57 13.11
CA GLY A 241 -0.96 1.74 12.36
C GLY A 241 -0.93 2.90 11.36
N ASN A 242 0.24 3.54 11.15
CA ASN A 242 0.37 4.59 10.14
C ASN A 242 0.32 3.98 8.75
N LEU A 243 -0.31 4.71 7.83
CA LEU A 243 -0.41 4.32 6.43
C LEU A 243 0.76 4.94 5.66
N TRP A 244 1.52 4.11 4.98
CA TRP A 244 2.62 4.52 4.13
C TRP A 244 2.27 4.27 2.67
N PHE A 245 2.46 5.28 1.83
CA PHE A 245 2.25 5.19 0.39
C PHE A 245 3.54 5.56 -0.33
N SER A 246 3.90 4.75 -1.33
CA SER A 246 5.01 5.06 -2.21
C SER A 246 4.52 5.51 -3.59
N SER A 247 5.22 6.46 -4.16
CA SER A 247 4.99 6.96 -5.51
C SER A 247 6.30 7.13 -6.23
N SER A 248 6.38 6.61 -7.46
CA SER A 248 7.53 6.80 -8.34
C SER A 248 7.75 8.27 -8.73
N ARG A 249 6.75 9.13 -8.56
CA ARG A 249 6.81 10.56 -8.89
C ARG A 249 6.91 11.48 -7.68
N LEU A 250 6.30 11.10 -6.56
CA LEU A 250 6.13 11.99 -5.40
C LEU A 250 6.93 11.53 -4.17
N GLY A 251 7.58 10.36 -4.22
CA GLY A 251 8.34 9.79 -3.12
C GLY A 251 7.47 9.04 -2.12
N LEU A 252 7.57 9.35 -0.83
CA LEU A 252 6.84 8.68 0.25
C LEU A 252 5.87 9.64 0.94
N LEU A 253 4.68 9.14 1.28
CA LEU A 253 3.72 9.78 2.15
C LEU A 253 3.47 8.90 3.36
N GLU A 254 3.67 9.44 4.56
CA GLU A 254 3.20 8.87 5.82
C GLU A 254 1.90 9.57 6.23
N MET A 255 0.89 8.79 6.55
CA MET A 255 -0.36 9.26 7.12
C MET A 255 -0.56 8.63 8.49
N CYS A 256 -0.36 9.43 9.52
CA CYS A 256 -0.56 8.99 10.91
C CYS A 256 -2.04 9.14 11.29
N ASP A 257 -2.59 8.14 11.98
CA ASP A 257 -3.87 8.29 12.68
C ASP A 257 -3.61 9.09 13.97
N SER A 258 -3.62 10.40 13.83
CA SER A 258 -3.37 11.32 14.93
C SER A 258 -4.65 11.57 15.72
N SER A 259 -4.58 11.37 17.04
CA SER A 259 -5.63 11.83 17.96
C SER A 259 -5.76 13.37 18.00
N PHE A 260 -4.80 14.08 17.40
CA PHE A 260 -4.80 15.54 17.31
C PHE A 260 -5.46 15.97 16.01
N GLU A 261 -6.48 16.81 16.11
CA GLU A 261 -7.12 17.43 14.95
C GLU A 261 -6.60 18.87 14.79
N GLU A 262 -6.23 19.24 13.58
CA GLU A 262 -5.95 20.63 13.21
C GLU A 262 -7.24 21.41 13.06
N ILE A 263 -7.85 21.80 14.19
CA ILE A 263 -9.17 22.41 14.24
C ILE A 263 -9.21 23.69 13.40
N PHE A 264 -8.18 24.53 13.45
CA PHE A 264 -8.15 25.82 12.76
C PHE A 264 -8.00 25.67 11.26
N GLN A 265 -7.19 24.74 10.78
CA GLN A 265 -7.08 24.44 9.36
C GLN A 265 -8.40 23.91 8.79
N ASN A 266 -9.09 23.05 9.54
CA ASN A 266 -10.40 22.49 9.14
C ASN A 266 -11.51 23.54 9.02
N ILE A 267 -11.39 24.67 9.71
CA ILE A 267 -12.37 25.80 9.67
C ILE A 267 -11.85 27.01 8.91
N GLY A 268 -10.72 26.89 8.20
CA GLY A 268 -10.17 27.94 7.34
C GLY A 268 -9.63 29.17 8.11
N ILE A 269 -9.09 28.96 9.33
CA ILE A 269 -8.51 30.01 10.15
C ILE A 269 -7.00 29.83 10.26
N THR A 270 -6.24 30.89 10.00
CA THR A 270 -4.78 30.96 10.13
C THR A 270 -4.41 31.97 11.22
N ALA A 271 -4.76 31.71 12.47
CA ALA A 271 -4.44 32.57 13.59
C ALA A 271 -3.61 31.84 14.63
N VAL A 272 -2.72 32.57 15.32
CA VAL A 272 -1.96 32.03 16.45
C VAL A 272 -2.90 31.89 17.65
N VAL A 273 -2.98 30.67 18.20
CA VAL A 273 -3.78 30.37 19.39
C VAL A 273 -2.90 30.56 20.62
N ASN A 274 -3.29 31.47 21.48
CA ASN A 274 -2.57 31.79 22.72
C ASN A 274 -3.09 31.01 23.93
N SER A 275 -4.40 30.70 23.94
CA SER A 275 -5.01 29.91 25.01
C SER A 275 -6.30 29.23 24.53
N THR A 276 -6.66 28.14 25.20
CA THR A 276 -7.89 27.42 24.92
C THR A 276 -8.65 27.13 26.22
N GLU A 277 -9.99 27.15 26.14
CA GLU A 277 -10.84 26.79 27.25
C GLU A 277 -12.11 26.10 26.75
N LYS A 278 -12.49 25.01 27.40
CA LYS A 278 -13.73 24.29 27.07
C LYS A 278 -14.86 24.76 28.00
N TRP A 279 -15.86 25.39 27.44
CA TRP A 279 -16.98 25.91 28.20
C TRP A 279 -18.28 25.74 27.44
N ASN A 280 -19.35 25.31 28.11
CA ASN A 280 -20.69 25.12 27.54
C ASN A 280 -20.72 24.26 26.26
N GLY A 281 -19.91 23.23 26.18
CA GLY A 281 -19.82 22.31 25.03
C GLY A 281 -19.16 22.93 23.79
N LEU A 282 -18.52 24.10 23.95
CA LEU A 282 -17.70 24.75 22.93
C LEU A 282 -16.24 24.76 23.38
N LEU A 283 -15.34 24.64 22.40
CA LEU A 283 -13.94 24.96 22.59
C LEU A 283 -13.75 26.44 22.20
N PHE A 284 -13.35 27.26 23.15
CA PHE A 284 -12.97 28.63 22.92
C PHE A 284 -11.46 28.73 22.75
N CYS A 285 -11.03 29.46 21.72
CA CYS A 285 -9.63 29.70 21.40
C CYS A 285 -9.37 31.20 21.40
N GLY A 286 -8.54 31.66 22.31
CA GLY A 286 -8.05 33.03 22.34
C GLY A 286 -6.91 33.18 21.35
N THR A 287 -7.04 34.12 20.42
CA THR A 287 -6.06 34.34 19.36
C THR A 287 -5.56 35.78 19.36
N ASP A 288 -4.56 36.06 18.53
CA ASP A 288 -4.08 37.44 18.30
C ASP A 288 -5.16 38.30 17.60
N ASP A 289 -6.11 37.66 16.88
CA ASP A 289 -7.13 38.33 16.07
C ASP A 289 -8.54 38.30 16.71
N GLY A 290 -8.68 37.72 17.89
CA GLY A 290 -9.96 37.62 18.59
C GLY A 290 -10.28 36.29 19.21
N LEU A 291 -11.54 36.13 19.63
CA LEU A 291 -12.05 34.90 20.20
C LEU A 291 -12.73 34.06 19.10
N VAL A 292 -12.27 32.82 19.01
CA VAL A 292 -12.86 31.80 18.13
C VAL A 292 -13.54 30.74 19.00
N ALA A 293 -14.78 30.38 18.65
CA ALA A 293 -15.49 29.27 19.28
C ALA A 293 -15.73 28.16 18.26
N VAL A 294 -15.54 26.91 18.69
CA VAL A 294 -15.63 25.72 17.83
C VAL A 294 -16.50 24.66 18.52
N ARG A 295 -17.36 24.01 17.73
CA ARG A 295 -18.09 22.80 18.14
C ARG A 295 -17.78 21.68 17.15
N GLY A 296 -17.03 20.67 17.58
CA GLY A 296 -16.48 19.67 16.67
C GLY A 296 -15.63 20.32 15.58
N ARG A 297 -15.96 20.10 14.31
CA ARG A 297 -15.24 20.67 13.14
C ARG A 297 -15.89 21.93 12.57
N LYS A 298 -16.73 22.66 13.34
CA LYS A 298 -17.44 23.84 12.84
C LYS A 298 -17.19 25.04 13.71
N LYS A 299 -16.89 26.19 13.07
CA LYS A 299 -16.84 27.49 13.72
C LYS A 299 -18.24 27.89 14.18
N VAL A 300 -18.35 28.43 15.41
CA VAL A 300 -19.58 28.91 15.99
C VAL A 300 -19.44 30.42 16.28
N ASN A 301 -20.34 31.22 15.74
CA ASN A 301 -20.41 32.66 16.04
C ASN A 301 -21.49 32.90 17.08
N ASN A 302 -21.13 33.55 18.17
CA ASN A 302 -22.03 33.98 19.23
C ASN A 302 -21.78 35.45 19.58
N SER A 303 -22.48 35.99 20.58
CA SER A 303 -22.28 37.38 21.02
C SER A 303 -20.89 37.66 21.50
N LEU A 304 -20.27 36.71 22.25
CA LEU A 304 -18.93 36.85 22.80
C LEU A 304 -17.88 36.88 21.71
N THR A 305 -17.94 35.97 20.72
CA THR A 305 -16.97 35.96 19.60
C THR A 305 -17.08 37.21 18.74
N ARG A 306 -18.27 37.84 18.64
CA ARG A 306 -18.44 39.09 17.91
C ARG A 306 -17.91 40.31 18.68
N GLN A 307 -18.11 40.36 19.99
CA GLN A 307 -17.60 41.44 20.83
C GLN A 307 -16.09 41.46 20.95
N LEU A 308 -15.46 40.29 20.93
CA LEU A 308 -14.01 40.12 21.07
C LEU A 308 -13.32 39.93 19.72
N GLN A 309 -13.92 40.34 18.64
CA GLN A 309 -13.30 40.35 17.30
C GLN A 309 -12.21 41.44 17.26
N ASN A 310 -11.05 41.11 16.69
CA ASN A 310 -9.85 41.97 16.62
C ASN A 310 -9.31 42.40 18.01
N VAL A 311 -9.61 41.62 19.05
CA VAL A 311 -9.06 41.82 20.38
C VAL A 311 -8.07 40.69 20.65
N ARG A 312 -6.82 41.03 20.86
CA ARG A 312 -5.79 40.03 21.23
C ARG A 312 -6.09 39.40 22.57
N ILE A 313 -6.32 38.08 22.59
CA ILE A 313 -6.65 37.31 23.78
C ILE A 313 -5.47 36.42 24.14
N ARG A 314 -4.89 36.62 25.34
CA ARG A 314 -3.76 35.85 25.80
C ARG A 314 -4.08 34.74 26.77
N CYS A 315 -5.21 34.86 27.47
CA CYS A 315 -5.64 33.87 28.45
C CYS A 315 -7.15 33.77 28.44
N LEU A 316 -7.64 32.54 28.53
CA LEU A 316 -9.06 32.21 28.72
C LEU A 316 -9.15 31.30 29.93
N LYS A 317 -10.15 31.49 30.74
CA LYS A 317 -10.45 30.59 31.85
C LYS A 317 -11.93 30.66 32.21
N ALA A 318 -12.59 29.50 32.26
CA ALA A 318 -13.93 29.39 32.81
C ALA A 318 -13.85 29.32 34.34
N ASP A 319 -14.76 30.04 35.01
CA ASP A 319 -14.87 29.93 36.47
C ASP A 319 -15.84 28.81 36.88
N SER A 320 -15.85 28.50 38.19
CA SER A 320 -16.74 27.50 38.75
C SER A 320 -18.25 27.93 38.75
N LYS A 321 -18.55 29.16 38.37
CA LYS A 321 -19.90 29.73 38.33
C LYS A 321 -20.45 29.87 36.90
N ASN A 322 -19.90 29.13 35.94
CA ASN A 322 -20.29 29.15 34.52
C ASN A 322 -20.08 30.48 33.78
N ALA A 323 -19.06 31.25 34.15
CA ALA A 323 -18.60 32.41 33.36
C ALA A 323 -17.27 32.06 32.67
N LEU A 324 -17.06 32.61 31.45
CA LEU A 324 -15.82 32.51 30.69
C LEU A 324 -15.08 33.83 30.75
#